data_9ddc35d4bef73b17a0e7281f6e26561f
#
_entry.id   9ddc35d4bef73b17a0e7281f6e26561f
#
_cell.length_a   1.000
_cell.length_b   1.000
_cell.length_c   1.000
_cell.angle_alpha   90.00
_cell.angle_beta   90.00
_cell.angle_gamma   90.00
#
_symmetry.space_group_name_H-M   'P 1'
#
loop_
_entity.id
_entity.type
_entity.pdbx_description
1 polymer ?
#
loop_
_entity_poly.entity_id
_entity_poly.type
_entity_poly.pdbx_seq_one_letter_code
_entity_poly.pdbx_strand_id
1 'polypeptide(L)'
;MEAELNNTYKSIVHWAEEDRPREKLERLGPSALSNAELLGILIGSGTANESAVDLMKRIMMDCNNNLNTLGKLSIRQLEQYKGVGPAKAITILAACELGKRRAMEKAEERQSINSSKAIYEYLHPRMQDLDVEEAWVMLLNQHYKLIKALRISHGGISETAVDVRIILKEALLCNATVLALAHNHPSNHAQPSGPDDQLTQRVKKACEALRIYFLDHVIITDGTYYSYHDSGRL
;
A
#
# COMPACT_ATOMS: atom_id res chain seq x y z
N MET A 1 16.35 59.09 -9.98
CA MET A 1 17.38 58.05 -9.76
C MET A 1 16.61 56.82 -9.26
N GLU A 2 16.05 56.10 -10.21
CA GLU A 2 15.29 54.87 -9.94
C GLU A 2 16.30 53.77 -9.65
N ALA A 3 16.20 53.17 -8.46
CA ALA A 3 16.94 51.96 -8.12
C ALA A 3 16.34 50.80 -8.89
N GLU A 4 17.01 50.34 -9.95
CA GLU A 4 16.75 49.05 -10.60
C GLU A 4 16.95 47.95 -9.53
N LEU A 5 15.83 47.39 -9.06
CA LEU A 5 15.83 46.16 -8.33
C LEU A 5 16.31 45.05 -9.28
N ASN A 6 17.62 44.79 -9.26
CA ASN A 6 18.23 43.62 -9.88
C ASN A 6 17.66 42.35 -9.20
N ASN A 7 16.52 41.92 -9.69
CA ASN A 7 15.95 40.62 -9.28
C ASN A 7 16.77 39.53 -9.99
N THR A 8 17.96 39.24 -9.44
CA THR A 8 18.79 38.13 -9.92
C THR A 8 18.10 36.83 -9.58
N TYR A 9 17.42 36.28 -10.59
CA TYR A 9 16.86 34.94 -10.54
C TYR A 9 17.94 33.95 -10.09
N LYS A 10 17.67 33.23 -8.99
CA LYS A 10 18.50 32.11 -8.53
C LYS A 10 17.85 30.80 -8.95
N SER A 11 18.56 30.04 -9.77
CA SER A 11 18.14 28.67 -10.11
C SER A 11 17.97 27.84 -8.85
N ILE A 12 17.02 26.89 -8.86
CA ILE A 12 16.71 25.98 -7.74
C ILE A 12 17.97 25.27 -7.20
N VAL A 13 18.97 25.01 -8.04
CA VAL A 13 20.26 24.40 -7.62
C VAL A 13 21.06 25.29 -6.65
N HIS A 14 20.76 26.59 -6.58
CA HIS A 14 21.38 27.53 -5.65
C HIS A 14 20.53 27.80 -4.40
N TRP A 15 19.36 27.17 -4.27
CA TRP A 15 18.54 27.22 -3.06
C TRP A 15 19.19 26.39 -1.95
N ALA A 16 18.86 26.68 -0.71
CA ALA A 16 19.21 25.76 0.38
C ALA A 16 18.64 24.37 0.06
N GLU A 17 19.37 23.32 0.38
CA GLU A 17 18.99 21.94 0.04
C GLU A 17 17.59 21.59 0.57
N GLU A 18 17.28 22.08 1.77
CA GLU A 18 15.98 21.90 2.43
C GLU A 18 14.81 22.56 1.71
N ASP A 19 15.05 23.57 0.87
CA ASP A 19 14.04 24.31 0.10
C ASP A 19 13.87 23.76 -1.33
N ARG A 20 14.78 22.90 -1.79
CA ARG A 20 14.67 22.30 -3.12
C ARG A 20 13.53 21.28 -3.12
N PRO A 21 12.58 21.36 -4.07
CA PRO A 21 11.38 20.55 -4.02
C PRO A 21 11.60 19.05 -4.02
N ARG A 22 12.60 18.52 -4.72
CA ARG A 22 12.89 17.08 -4.78
C ARG A 22 13.43 16.57 -3.45
N GLU A 23 14.40 17.24 -2.89
CA GLU A 23 15.03 16.97 -1.61
C GLU A 23 14.01 17.13 -0.46
N LYS A 24 13.16 18.15 -0.55
CA LYS A 24 12.05 18.38 0.38
C LYS A 24 11.02 17.24 0.32
N LEU A 25 10.70 16.75 -0.88
CA LEU A 25 9.78 15.62 -1.06
C LEU A 25 10.37 14.34 -0.46
N GLU A 26 11.66 14.07 -0.71
CA GLU A 26 12.34 12.89 -0.20
C GLU A 26 12.40 12.88 1.33
N ARG A 27 12.73 14.03 1.94
CA ARG A 27 12.90 14.16 3.38
C ARG A 27 11.58 14.22 4.16
N LEU A 28 10.59 14.97 3.67
CA LEU A 28 9.37 15.31 4.41
C LEU A 28 8.11 14.68 3.82
N GLY A 29 8.22 14.02 2.68
CA GLY A 29 7.08 13.44 1.97
C GLY A 29 6.26 14.46 1.18
N PRO A 30 5.34 13.98 0.31
CA PRO A 30 4.61 14.83 -0.64
C PRO A 30 3.66 15.82 0.01
N SER A 31 3.16 15.54 1.21
CA SER A 31 2.23 16.43 1.94
C SER A 31 2.85 17.75 2.39
N ALA A 32 4.19 17.81 2.45
CA ALA A 32 4.91 19.02 2.83
C ALA A 32 5.10 20.00 1.67
N LEU A 33 4.76 19.61 0.43
CA LEU A 33 4.95 20.44 -0.76
C LEU A 33 3.63 21.11 -1.18
N SER A 34 3.78 22.36 -1.65
CA SER A 34 2.70 23.07 -2.34
C SER A 34 2.41 22.46 -3.71
N ASN A 35 1.21 22.72 -4.27
CA ASN A 35 0.87 22.32 -5.64
C ASN A 35 1.88 22.82 -6.67
N ALA A 36 2.38 24.03 -6.51
CA ALA A 36 3.38 24.62 -7.42
C ALA A 36 4.74 23.90 -7.33
N GLU A 37 5.16 23.47 -6.13
CA GLU A 37 6.39 22.67 -5.96
C GLU A 37 6.24 21.29 -6.59
N LEU A 38 5.11 20.60 -6.37
CA LEU A 38 4.83 19.29 -6.98
C LEU A 38 4.81 19.38 -8.51
N LEU A 39 4.10 20.37 -9.06
CA LEU A 39 4.06 20.62 -10.50
C LEU A 39 5.44 21.04 -11.04
N GLY A 40 6.21 21.81 -10.28
CA GLY A 40 7.59 22.20 -10.60
C GLY A 40 8.51 20.99 -10.74
N ILE A 41 8.37 19.98 -9.87
CA ILE A 41 9.09 18.70 -9.98
C ILE A 41 8.75 18.00 -11.30
N LEU A 42 7.46 17.97 -11.67
CA LEU A 42 6.97 17.27 -12.88
C LEU A 42 7.48 17.90 -14.16
N ILE A 43 7.43 19.22 -14.29
CA ILE A 43 7.91 19.93 -15.49
C ILE A 43 9.43 20.04 -15.57
N GLY A 44 10.14 19.81 -14.46
CA GLY A 44 11.59 19.67 -14.37
C GLY A 44 12.42 20.93 -14.57
N SER A 45 11.95 21.92 -15.32
CA SER A 45 12.70 23.14 -15.63
C SER A 45 11.77 24.36 -15.80
N GLY A 46 12.24 25.53 -15.40
CA GLY A 46 11.57 26.80 -15.66
C GLY A 46 11.97 27.42 -16.99
N THR A 47 12.27 28.71 -16.96
CA THR A 47 12.82 29.50 -18.07
C THR A 47 14.22 30.02 -17.69
N ALA A 48 14.83 30.80 -18.58
CA ALA A 48 16.09 31.50 -18.25
C ALA A 48 15.95 32.46 -17.07
N ASN A 49 14.73 32.97 -16.79
CA ASN A 49 14.48 34.03 -15.83
C ASN A 49 13.57 33.62 -14.64
N GLU A 50 13.05 32.42 -14.62
CA GLU A 50 12.21 31.92 -13.52
C GLU A 50 12.41 30.42 -13.30
N SER A 51 12.26 29.95 -12.05
CA SER A 51 12.35 28.54 -11.71
C SER A 51 11.12 27.77 -12.18
N ALA A 52 11.21 26.44 -12.20
CA ALA A 52 10.05 25.59 -12.45
C ALA A 52 8.93 25.84 -11.43
N VAL A 53 9.30 26.09 -10.17
CA VAL A 53 8.34 26.41 -9.10
C VAL A 53 7.67 27.77 -9.35
N ASP A 54 8.43 28.79 -9.71
CA ASP A 54 7.88 30.15 -9.92
C ASP A 54 7.00 30.18 -11.17
N LEU A 55 7.39 29.47 -12.23
CA LEU A 55 6.54 29.26 -13.42
C LEU A 55 5.21 28.63 -13.01
N MET A 56 5.24 27.58 -12.18
CA MET A 56 4.01 26.93 -11.75
C MET A 56 3.21 27.76 -10.73
N LYS A 57 3.85 28.54 -9.88
CA LYS A 57 3.14 29.51 -9.02
C LYS A 57 2.33 30.51 -9.88
N ARG A 58 2.94 31.07 -10.92
CA ARG A 58 2.29 32.04 -11.81
C ARG A 58 1.07 31.41 -12.51
N ILE A 59 1.21 30.20 -13.06
CA ILE A 59 0.10 29.49 -13.70
C ILE A 59 -0.99 29.13 -12.67
N MET A 60 -0.62 28.68 -11.49
CA MET A 60 -1.57 28.36 -10.43
C MET A 60 -2.31 29.60 -9.90
N MET A 61 -1.67 30.76 -9.85
CA MET A 61 -2.36 32.02 -9.50
C MET A 61 -3.49 32.34 -10.51
N ASP A 62 -3.23 32.21 -11.81
CA ASP A 62 -4.26 32.41 -12.86
C ASP A 62 -5.37 31.37 -12.78
N CYS A 63 -5.08 30.20 -12.23
CA CYS A 63 -6.05 29.16 -11.93
C CYS A 63 -6.70 29.29 -10.54
N ASN A 64 -6.57 30.41 -9.85
CA ASN A 64 -7.04 30.63 -8.47
C ASN A 64 -6.55 29.55 -7.48
N ASN A 65 -5.32 29.06 -7.66
CA ASN A 65 -4.70 27.96 -6.91
C ASN A 65 -5.54 26.67 -6.89
N ASN A 66 -6.35 26.44 -7.94
CA ASN A 66 -7.26 25.31 -8.04
C ASN A 66 -6.81 24.32 -9.14
N LEU A 67 -6.48 23.09 -8.74
CA LEU A 67 -6.06 22.03 -9.67
C LEU A 67 -7.16 21.62 -10.65
N ASN A 68 -8.44 21.73 -10.24
CA ASN A 68 -9.54 21.45 -11.18
C ASN A 68 -9.62 22.50 -12.30
N THR A 69 -9.29 23.76 -11.99
CA THR A 69 -9.22 24.82 -13.00
C THR A 69 -8.03 24.58 -13.93
N LEU A 70 -6.88 24.22 -13.38
CA LEU A 70 -5.69 23.87 -14.17
C LEU A 70 -5.98 22.70 -15.12
N GLY A 71 -6.62 21.65 -14.64
CA GLY A 71 -6.95 20.46 -15.43
C GLY A 71 -8.00 20.67 -16.53
N LYS A 72 -8.66 21.83 -16.56
CA LYS A 72 -9.61 22.21 -17.64
C LYS A 72 -8.92 22.99 -18.77
N LEU A 73 -7.69 23.45 -18.58
CA LEU A 73 -6.96 24.13 -19.63
C LEU A 73 -6.61 23.17 -20.76
N SER A 74 -6.65 23.67 -21.99
CA SER A 74 -6.16 22.93 -23.15
C SER A 74 -4.63 23.09 -23.29
N ILE A 75 -3.99 22.20 -24.06
CA ILE A 75 -2.56 22.31 -24.40
C ILE A 75 -2.26 23.71 -24.95
N ARG A 76 -3.06 24.22 -25.89
CA ARG A 76 -2.89 25.54 -26.49
C ARG A 76 -2.96 26.68 -25.49
N GLN A 77 -3.82 26.59 -24.46
CA GLN A 77 -3.90 27.60 -23.39
C GLN A 77 -2.68 27.56 -22.48
N LEU A 78 -2.19 26.37 -22.17
CA LEU A 78 -0.96 26.20 -21.38
C LEU A 78 0.27 26.71 -22.15
N GLU A 79 0.33 26.52 -23.45
CA GLU A 79 1.43 27.01 -24.30
C GLU A 79 1.49 28.54 -24.41
N GLN A 80 0.43 29.25 -24.05
CA GLN A 80 0.44 30.73 -23.98
C GLN A 80 1.32 31.25 -22.84
N TYR A 81 1.59 30.42 -21.84
CA TYR A 81 2.49 30.77 -20.76
C TYR A 81 3.95 30.68 -21.24
N LYS A 82 4.67 31.80 -21.19
CA LYS A 82 6.09 31.81 -21.51
C LYS A 82 6.83 30.79 -20.66
N GLY A 83 7.55 29.88 -21.29
CA GLY A 83 8.26 28.78 -20.64
C GLY A 83 7.53 27.44 -20.61
N VAL A 84 6.30 27.39 -21.11
CA VAL A 84 5.53 26.15 -21.30
C VAL A 84 5.49 25.82 -22.80
N GLY A 85 6.24 24.81 -23.18
CA GLY A 85 6.12 24.21 -24.51
C GLY A 85 5.22 22.96 -24.47
N PRO A 86 5.00 22.30 -25.64
CA PRO A 86 4.12 21.13 -25.75
C PRO A 86 4.41 20.04 -24.71
N ALA A 87 5.67 19.71 -24.48
CA ALA A 87 6.06 18.67 -23.54
C ALA A 87 5.62 18.97 -22.09
N LYS A 88 5.83 20.21 -21.61
CA LYS A 88 5.39 20.62 -20.30
C LYS A 88 3.87 20.67 -20.17
N ALA A 89 3.17 21.18 -21.19
CA ALA A 89 1.71 21.22 -21.22
C ALA A 89 1.11 19.79 -21.14
N ILE A 90 1.66 18.86 -21.91
CA ILE A 90 1.26 17.45 -21.87
C ILE A 90 1.52 16.83 -20.49
N THR A 91 2.67 17.07 -19.88
CA THR A 91 3.02 16.57 -18.54
C THR A 91 2.02 17.06 -17.48
N ILE A 92 1.67 18.35 -17.49
CA ILE A 92 0.71 18.94 -16.56
C ILE A 92 -0.65 18.28 -16.70
N LEU A 93 -1.17 18.18 -17.94
CA LEU A 93 -2.48 17.59 -18.17
C LEU A 93 -2.53 16.09 -17.89
N ALA A 94 -1.46 15.36 -18.20
CA ALA A 94 -1.34 13.95 -17.84
C ALA A 94 -1.39 13.73 -16.31
N ALA A 95 -0.72 14.59 -15.55
CA ALA A 95 -0.76 14.54 -14.08
C ALA A 95 -2.18 14.84 -13.55
N CYS A 96 -2.87 15.84 -14.11
CA CYS A 96 -4.26 16.14 -13.75
C CYS A 96 -5.20 14.97 -14.06
N GLU A 97 -5.05 14.34 -15.23
CA GLU A 97 -5.87 13.17 -15.64
C GLU A 97 -5.61 11.96 -14.72
N LEU A 98 -4.34 11.68 -14.36
CA LEU A 98 -4.01 10.62 -13.41
C LEU A 98 -4.64 10.87 -12.03
N GLY A 99 -4.58 12.12 -11.54
CA GLY A 99 -5.25 12.50 -10.30
C GLY A 99 -6.76 12.27 -10.36
N LYS A 100 -7.40 12.62 -11.48
CA LYS A 100 -8.82 12.37 -11.71
C LYS A 100 -9.15 10.88 -11.76
N ARG A 101 -8.39 10.06 -12.48
CA ARG A 101 -8.56 8.59 -12.52
C ARG A 101 -8.41 7.99 -11.14
N ARG A 102 -7.37 8.36 -10.39
CA ARG A 102 -7.18 7.92 -9.01
C ARG A 102 -8.39 8.25 -8.12
N ALA A 103 -8.98 9.43 -8.27
CA ALA A 103 -10.18 9.81 -7.51
C ALA A 103 -11.44 9.00 -7.92
N MET A 104 -11.48 8.47 -9.14
CA MET A 104 -12.56 7.63 -9.64
C MET A 104 -12.35 6.14 -9.40
N GLU A 105 -11.10 5.71 -9.15
CA GLU A 105 -10.81 4.33 -8.79
C GLU A 105 -11.53 3.98 -7.49
N LYS A 106 -12.39 2.98 -7.55
CA LYS A 106 -12.96 2.38 -6.34
C LYS A 106 -11.81 1.75 -5.57
N ALA A 107 -11.74 2.02 -4.26
CA ALA A 107 -10.86 1.25 -3.39
C ALA A 107 -11.16 -0.25 -3.62
N GLU A 108 -10.13 -1.06 -3.88
CA GLU A 108 -10.30 -2.51 -3.94
C GLU A 108 -11.07 -2.96 -2.71
N GLU A 109 -12.23 -3.55 -2.92
CA GLU A 109 -12.98 -4.15 -1.81
C GLU A 109 -12.21 -5.38 -1.33
N ARG A 110 -11.39 -5.16 -0.31
CA ARG A 110 -10.69 -6.26 0.35
C ARG A 110 -11.71 -7.21 0.96
N GLN A 111 -11.53 -8.50 0.70
CA GLN A 111 -12.41 -9.54 1.24
C GLN A 111 -12.43 -9.50 2.77
N SER A 112 -13.60 -9.67 3.36
CA SER A 112 -13.77 -9.72 4.82
C SER A 112 -13.58 -11.16 5.29
N ILE A 113 -12.68 -11.37 6.25
CA ILE A 113 -12.35 -12.66 6.84
C ILE A 113 -12.54 -12.53 8.36
N ASN A 114 -13.75 -12.70 8.84
CA ASN A 114 -14.11 -12.45 10.23
C ASN A 114 -14.62 -13.69 10.98
N SER A 115 -14.50 -14.87 10.39
CA SER A 115 -14.95 -16.13 10.97
C SER A 115 -14.16 -17.31 10.42
N SER A 116 -14.18 -18.43 11.12
CA SER A 116 -13.65 -19.74 10.69
C SER A 116 -14.18 -20.14 9.32
N LYS A 117 -15.48 -19.95 9.09
CA LYS A 117 -16.13 -20.20 7.80
C LYS A 117 -15.53 -19.35 6.67
N ALA A 118 -15.30 -18.06 6.91
CA ALA A 118 -14.71 -17.17 5.90
C ALA A 118 -13.25 -17.54 5.58
N ILE A 119 -12.49 -18.02 6.57
CA ILE A 119 -11.14 -18.57 6.37
C ILE A 119 -11.21 -19.81 5.48
N TYR A 120 -12.11 -20.75 5.82
CA TYR A 120 -12.32 -21.96 5.04
C TYR A 120 -12.73 -21.66 3.60
N GLU A 121 -13.77 -20.86 3.38
CA GLU A 121 -14.25 -20.49 2.04
C GLU A 121 -13.18 -19.81 1.18
N TYR A 122 -12.27 -19.06 1.78
CA TYR A 122 -11.17 -18.42 1.07
C TYR A 122 -10.06 -19.41 0.69
N LEU A 123 -9.68 -20.31 1.60
CA LEU A 123 -8.49 -21.16 1.43
C LEU A 123 -8.83 -22.54 0.85
N HIS A 124 -10.02 -23.11 1.10
CA HIS A 124 -10.40 -24.41 0.62
C HIS A 124 -10.20 -24.60 -0.90
N PRO A 125 -10.60 -23.67 -1.79
CA PRO A 125 -10.38 -23.84 -3.23
C PRO A 125 -8.89 -23.86 -3.64
N ARG A 126 -8.00 -23.46 -2.75
CA ARG A 126 -6.55 -23.45 -2.97
C ARG A 126 -5.85 -24.69 -2.42
N MET A 127 -6.56 -25.44 -1.57
CA MET A 127 -5.99 -26.55 -0.79
C MET A 127 -6.66 -27.91 -1.03
N GLN A 128 -7.88 -27.94 -1.60
CA GLN A 128 -8.70 -29.15 -1.71
C GLN A 128 -8.05 -30.30 -2.49
N ASP A 129 -7.22 -29.97 -3.51
CA ASP A 129 -6.61 -30.98 -4.40
C ASP A 129 -5.12 -31.22 -4.08
N LEU A 130 -4.66 -30.84 -2.89
CA LEU A 130 -3.25 -30.99 -2.52
C LEU A 130 -2.99 -32.35 -1.87
N ASP A 131 -2.01 -33.07 -2.42
CA ASP A 131 -1.52 -34.34 -1.88
C ASP A 131 -0.60 -34.17 -0.66
N VAL A 132 -0.22 -32.94 -0.34
CA VAL A 132 0.70 -32.60 0.75
C VAL A 132 0.11 -31.53 1.65
N GLU A 133 0.58 -31.50 2.90
CA GLU A 133 0.20 -30.43 3.83
C GLU A 133 0.83 -29.11 3.42
N GLU A 134 0.02 -28.07 3.38
CA GLU A 134 0.44 -26.68 3.26
C GLU A 134 -0.10 -25.86 4.41
N ALA A 135 0.72 -24.98 4.95
CA ALA A 135 0.25 -23.99 5.92
C ALA A 135 0.22 -22.59 5.31
N TRP A 136 -0.87 -21.89 5.59
CA TRP A 136 -1.13 -20.55 5.12
C TRP A 136 -1.40 -19.60 6.27
N VAL A 137 -0.93 -18.36 6.14
CA VAL A 137 -1.30 -17.27 7.05
C VAL A 137 -2.10 -16.21 6.30
N MET A 138 -3.13 -15.71 6.97
CA MET A 138 -3.94 -14.59 6.51
C MET A 138 -3.70 -13.40 7.43
N LEU A 139 -3.26 -12.29 6.86
CA LEU A 139 -2.93 -11.06 7.54
C LEU A 139 -4.03 -10.04 7.25
N LEU A 140 -4.64 -9.51 8.30
CA LEU A 140 -5.84 -8.71 8.23
C LEU A 140 -5.65 -7.38 8.95
N ASN A 141 -6.45 -6.38 8.59
CA ASN A 141 -6.53 -5.14 9.35
C ASN A 141 -7.54 -5.27 10.51
N GLN A 142 -7.65 -4.22 11.34
CA GLN A 142 -8.57 -4.16 12.48
C GLN A 142 -10.07 -4.35 12.13
N HIS A 143 -10.44 -4.21 10.85
CA HIS A 143 -11.80 -4.44 10.33
C HIS A 143 -11.94 -5.80 9.66
N TYR A 144 -11.03 -6.73 9.95
CA TYR A 144 -11.00 -8.08 9.37
C TYR A 144 -10.93 -8.11 7.84
N LYS A 145 -10.40 -7.04 7.22
CA LYS A 145 -10.19 -6.99 5.77
C LYS A 145 -8.83 -7.59 5.44
N LEU A 146 -8.82 -8.50 4.46
CA LEU A 146 -7.62 -9.21 4.03
C LEU A 146 -6.59 -8.23 3.44
N ILE A 147 -5.42 -8.15 4.06
CA ILE A 147 -4.27 -7.41 3.55
C ILE A 147 -3.45 -8.32 2.65
N LYS A 148 -3.16 -9.54 3.15
CA LYS A 148 -2.32 -10.52 2.47
C LYS A 148 -2.66 -11.93 2.93
N ALA A 149 -2.68 -12.89 1.99
CA ALA A 149 -2.66 -14.31 2.29
C ALA A 149 -1.40 -14.89 1.65
N LEU A 150 -0.64 -15.69 2.40
CA LEU A 150 0.58 -16.30 1.90
C LEU A 150 0.76 -17.71 2.44
N ARG A 151 1.30 -18.56 1.59
CA ARG A 151 1.75 -19.89 1.97
C ARG A 151 3.08 -19.77 2.71
N ILE A 152 3.15 -20.34 3.90
CA ILE A 152 4.31 -20.27 4.79
C ILE A 152 5.09 -21.59 4.86
N SER A 153 4.48 -22.67 4.43
CA SER A 153 5.15 -23.96 4.25
C SER A 153 4.49 -24.79 3.18
N HIS A 154 5.24 -25.69 2.59
CA HIS A 154 4.82 -26.61 1.55
C HIS A 154 5.56 -27.92 1.70
N GLY A 155 4.80 -28.98 1.99
CA GLY A 155 5.30 -30.34 1.97
C GLY A 155 6.15 -30.78 3.16
N GLY A 156 5.74 -31.88 3.72
CA GLY A 156 6.41 -32.78 4.63
C GLY A 156 5.49 -33.98 4.76
N ILE A 157 6.02 -35.18 4.67
CA ILE A 157 5.20 -36.40 4.75
C ILE A 157 4.66 -36.62 6.18
N SER A 158 5.24 -35.94 7.18
CA SER A 158 4.88 -36.14 8.59
C SER A 158 4.79 -34.89 9.45
N GLU A 159 5.36 -33.77 9.07
CA GLU A 159 5.27 -32.49 9.80
C GLU A 159 5.53 -31.31 8.88
N THR A 160 4.66 -30.31 8.95
CA THR A 160 4.89 -29.04 8.28
C THR A 160 5.60 -28.08 9.22
N ALA A 161 6.91 -27.93 9.06
CA ALA A 161 7.72 -27.01 9.89
C ALA A 161 7.34 -25.57 9.58
N VAL A 162 6.46 -24.99 10.40
CA VAL A 162 6.10 -23.57 10.35
C VAL A 162 7.02 -22.75 11.25
N ASP A 163 7.79 -21.86 10.64
CA ASP A 163 8.59 -20.89 11.39
C ASP A 163 7.75 -19.66 11.75
N VAL A 164 7.38 -19.53 13.02
CA VAL A 164 6.58 -18.41 13.54
C VAL A 164 7.24 -17.05 13.27
N ARG A 165 8.57 -16.99 13.17
CA ARG A 165 9.29 -15.73 12.87
C ARG A 165 8.97 -15.22 11.48
N ILE A 166 8.75 -16.12 10.51
CA ILE A 166 8.34 -15.73 9.14
C ILE A 166 6.95 -15.12 9.17
N ILE A 167 6.01 -15.75 9.88
CA ILE A 167 4.64 -15.23 10.06
C ILE A 167 4.66 -13.81 10.63
N LEU A 168 5.38 -13.62 11.74
CA LEU A 168 5.42 -12.34 12.42
C LEU A 168 6.12 -11.26 11.62
N LYS A 169 7.21 -11.60 10.92
CA LYS A 169 7.90 -10.69 10.01
C LYS A 169 6.93 -10.14 8.95
N GLU A 170 6.18 -11.03 8.30
CA GLU A 170 5.22 -10.63 7.27
C GLU A 170 4.07 -9.79 7.85
N ALA A 171 3.59 -10.14 9.05
CA ALA A 171 2.56 -9.38 9.75
C ALA A 171 3.02 -7.94 10.07
N LEU A 172 4.24 -7.78 10.57
CA LEU A 172 4.82 -6.46 10.87
C LEU A 172 5.06 -5.64 9.61
N LEU A 173 5.58 -6.24 8.54
CA LEU A 173 5.85 -5.55 7.27
C LEU A 173 4.59 -4.97 6.61
N CYS A 174 3.45 -5.62 6.78
CA CYS A 174 2.18 -5.13 6.23
C CYS A 174 1.28 -4.43 7.26
N ASN A 175 1.77 -4.19 8.49
CA ASN A 175 1.02 -3.58 9.58
C ASN A 175 -0.28 -4.31 9.89
N ALA A 176 -0.27 -5.65 9.85
CA ALA A 176 -1.43 -6.45 10.20
C ALA A 176 -1.72 -6.34 11.70
N THR A 177 -2.99 -6.21 12.04
CA THR A 177 -3.47 -6.17 13.44
C THR A 177 -4.22 -7.43 13.83
N VAL A 178 -4.59 -8.25 12.83
CA VAL A 178 -5.27 -9.54 13.01
C VAL A 178 -4.58 -10.58 12.13
N LEU A 179 -4.45 -11.80 12.63
CA LEU A 179 -3.83 -12.93 11.98
C LEU A 179 -4.71 -14.17 12.09
N ALA A 180 -4.86 -14.92 11.01
CA ALA A 180 -5.40 -16.26 11.02
C ALA A 180 -4.39 -17.24 10.41
N LEU A 181 -4.34 -18.45 10.94
CA LEU A 181 -3.54 -19.56 10.43
C LEU A 181 -4.48 -20.64 9.87
N ALA A 182 -4.07 -21.29 8.81
CA ALA A 182 -4.75 -22.48 8.32
C ALA A 182 -3.77 -23.47 7.71
N HIS A 183 -4.10 -24.74 7.75
CA HIS A 183 -3.41 -25.79 6.99
C HIS A 183 -4.41 -26.86 6.56
N ASN A 184 -4.07 -27.60 5.51
CA ASN A 184 -4.88 -28.74 5.07
C ASN A 184 -4.37 -30.06 5.62
N HIS A 185 -5.31 -30.99 5.81
CA HIS A 185 -5.00 -32.41 6.05
C HIS A 185 -5.38 -33.25 4.83
N PRO A 186 -4.44 -33.70 3.99
CA PRO A 186 -4.73 -34.56 2.83
C PRO A 186 -5.37 -35.87 3.22
N SER A 187 -5.19 -36.33 4.47
CA SER A 187 -5.85 -37.51 5.01
C SER A 187 -7.36 -37.38 5.20
N ASN A 188 -7.90 -36.21 4.98
CA ASN A 188 -9.29 -35.82 5.19
C ASN A 188 -9.79 -35.98 6.65
N HIS A 189 -8.86 -36.03 7.62
CA HIS A 189 -9.17 -36.11 9.05
C HIS A 189 -9.05 -34.71 9.67
N ALA A 190 -10.15 -34.05 9.97
CA ALA A 190 -10.18 -32.68 10.43
C ALA A 190 -9.69 -32.44 11.88
N GLN A 191 -9.51 -33.53 12.68
CA GLN A 191 -9.06 -33.34 14.07
C GLN A 191 -7.60 -32.92 14.15
N PRO A 192 -7.28 -31.98 15.06
CA PRO A 192 -5.91 -31.51 15.25
C PRO A 192 -5.00 -32.59 15.84
N SER A 193 -3.76 -32.58 15.40
CA SER A 193 -2.67 -33.38 15.98
C SER A 193 -2.01 -32.66 17.16
N GLY A 194 -1.14 -33.36 17.90
CA GLY A 194 -0.34 -32.77 18.95
C GLY A 194 0.60 -31.63 18.45
N PRO A 195 1.28 -31.80 17.31
CA PRO A 195 2.03 -30.73 16.65
C PRO A 195 1.19 -29.50 16.29
N ASP A 196 -0.06 -29.65 15.83
CA ASP A 196 -0.96 -28.54 15.53
C ASP A 196 -1.30 -27.73 16.77
N ASP A 197 -1.56 -28.42 17.87
CA ASP A 197 -1.80 -27.79 19.17
C ASP A 197 -0.58 -26.95 19.61
N GLN A 198 0.63 -27.51 19.47
CA GLN A 198 1.85 -26.81 19.81
C GLN A 198 2.10 -25.60 18.91
N LEU A 199 1.86 -25.72 17.61
CA LEU A 199 1.95 -24.63 16.65
C LEU A 199 0.97 -23.50 17.00
N THR A 200 -0.30 -23.87 17.25
CA THR A 200 -1.35 -22.94 17.65
C THR A 200 -0.94 -22.13 18.87
N GLN A 201 -0.46 -22.79 19.92
CA GLN A 201 -0.01 -22.13 21.15
C GLN A 201 1.21 -21.22 20.93
N ARG A 202 2.17 -21.65 20.10
CA ARG A 202 3.35 -20.82 19.77
C ARG A 202 2.94 -19.55 19.03
N VAL A 203 2.06 -19.68 18.03
CA VAL A 203 1.57 -18.53 17.24
C VAL A 203 0.76 -17.59 18.12
N LYS A 204 -0.16 -18.12 18.95
CA LYS A 204 -0.96 -17.33 19.87
C LYS A 204 -0.08 -16.49 20.81
N LYS A 205 0.86 -17.11 21.51
CA LYS A 205 1.79 -16.39 22.43
C LYS A 205 2.59 -15.31 21.71
N ALA A 206 3.03 -15.59 20.49
CA ALA A 206 3.80 -14.64 19.71
C ALA A 206 2.95 -13.45 19.22
N CYS A 207 1.71 -13.69 18.84
CA CYS A 207 0.72 -12.66 18.51
C CYS A 207 0.40 -11.77 19.73
N GLU A 208 0.17 -12.36 20.90
CA GLU A 208 -0.08 -11.65 22.16
C GLU A 208 1.08 -10.70 22.50
N ALA A 209 2.32 -11.16 22.38
CA ALA A 209 3.51 -10.35 22.65
C ALA A 209 3.62 -9.11 21.74
N LEU A 210 3.11 -9.19 20.50
CA LEU A 210 3.10 -8.10 19.50
C LEU A 210 1.77 -7.35 19.44
N ARG A 211 0.80 -7.66 20.30
CA ARG A 211 -0.56 -7.10 20.27
C ARG A 211 -1.26 -7.28 18.92
N ILE A 212 -1.01 -8.41 18.27
CA ILE A 212 -1.74 -8.86 17.09
C ILE A 212 -2.84 -9.81 17.58
N TYR A 213 -4.09 -9.59 17.15
CA TYR A 213 -5.18 -10.48 17.50
C TYR A 213 -5.08 -11.78 16.68
N PHE A 214 -4.94 -12.91 17.35
CA PHE A 214 -4.95 -14.22 16.69
C PHE A 214 -6.40 -14.67 16.56
N LEU A 215 -6.96 -14.54 15.34
CA LEU A 215 -8.37 -14.79 15.03
C LEU A 215 -8.72 -16.28 15.16
N ASP A 216 -7.95 -17.13 14.48
CA ASP A 216 -8.22 -18.58 14.47
C ASP A 216 -7.03 -19.35 13.90
N HIS A 217 -7.03 -20.66 14.16
CA HIS A 217 -6.30 -21.67 13.41
C HIS A 217 -7.31 -22.68 12.87
N VAL A 218 -7.37 -22.82 11.54
CA VAL A 218 -8.35 -23.66 10.85
C VAL A 218 -7.65 -24.81 10.14
N ILE A 219 -8.09 -26.04 10.41
CA ILE A 219 -7.66 -27.25 9.69
C ILE A 219 -8.66 -27.51 8.58
N ILE A 220 -8.19 -27.51 7.34
CA ILE A 220 -9.03 -27.62 6.13
C ILE A 220 -8.96 -29.04 5.60
N THR A 221 -10.12 -29.61 5.34
CA THR A 221 -10.28 -30.91 4.67
C THR A 221 -11.27 -30.79 3.53
N ASP A 222 -11.40 -31.82 2.72
CA ASP A 222 -12.40 -31.83 1.66
C ASP A 222 -13.81 -31.89 2.26
N GLY A 223 -14.57 -30.82 2.02
CA GLY A 223 -15.97 -30.68 2.44
C GLY A 223 -16.19 -30.28 3.91
N THR A 224 -15.15 -30.17 4.76
CA THR A 224 -15.30 -29.76 6.16
C THR A 224 -14.02 -29.08 6.69
N TYR A 225 -14.10 -28.51 7.90
CA TYR A 225 -12.97 -27.91 8.58
C TYR A 225 -13.09 -28.06 10.10
N TYR A 226 -11.98 -27.93 10.80
CA TYR A 226 -11.92 -27.75 12.24
C TYR A 226 -11.42 -26.34 12.55
N SER A 227 -12.01 -25.68 13.54
CA SER A 227 -11.61 -24.37 14.05
C SER A 227 -11.22 -24.48 15.51
N TYR A 228 -10.04 -23.99 15.86
CA TYR A 228 -9.60 -23.91 17.24
C TYR A 228 -10.42 -22.89 18.04
N HIS A 229 -10.79 -21.79 17.42
CA HIS A 229 -11.63 -20.76 18.05
C HIS A 229 -13.03 -21.30 18.36
N ASP A 230 -13.71 -21.88 17.36
CA ASP A 230 -15.09 -22.38 17.54
C ASP A 230 -15.17 -23.56 18.52
N SER A 231 -14.06 -24.30 18.65
CA SER A 231 -13.93 -25.43 19.59
C SER A 231 -13.49 -24.99 21.00
N GLY A 232 -13.28 -23.69 21.26
CA GLY A 232 -12.83 -23.16 22.53
C GLY A 232 -11.41 -23.57 22.93
N ARG A 233 -10.55 -23.92 21.96
CA ARG A 233 -9.16 -24.37 22.16
C ARG A 233 -8.10 -23.33 21.78
N LEU A 234 -8.56 -22.14 21.44
CA LEU A 234 -7.67 -21.02 21.11
C LEU A 234 -7.29 -20.21 22.35
#